data_1cdefcad8cb22f3ffe00d9184bc7599a
#
_entry.id   1cdefcad8cb22f3ffe00d9184bc7599a
#
_cell.length_a   1.000
_cell.length_b   1.000
_cell.length_c   1.000
_cell.angle_alpha   90.00
_cell.angle_beta   90.00
_cell.angle_gamma   90.00
#
_symmetry.space_group_name_H-M   'P 1'
#
loop_
_entity.id
_entity.type
_entity.pdbx_description
1 polymer ?
#
loop_
_entity_poly.entity_id
_entity_poly.type
_entity_poly.pdbx_seq_one_letter_code
_entity_poly.pdbx_strand_id
1 'polypeptide(L)'
;RAYYYLVNGHWLRKNRVFMVESPIADAIAMGIDPEKNQGSMIVNIGAQSTALSIITDGKIIISRKIPIGGRQMNESICSEIRKHYNLQIGTRTAKRLKVVMGRLNDQKKEARKVVGIDSISGLPREEVISAYVVNEGIANCVNQIAAEMKSFLERTPPQIAYHIAKEGIYLTGGSTRLPYIDNYLASYT
;
A
#
# COMPACT_ATOMS: atom_id res chain seq x y z
N ARG A 1 15.90 -10.51 -14.65
CA ARG A 1 17.05 -10.67 -15.59
C ARG A 1 17.28 -9.42 -16.45
N ALA A 2 16.25 -8.76 -17.04
CA ALA A 2 16.42 -7.56 -17.87
C ALA A 2 17.13 -6.41 -17.14
N TYR A 3 16.76 -6.11 -15.90
CA TYR A 3 17.41 -5.05 -15.11
C TYR A 3 18.87 -5.36 -14.76
N TYR A 4 19.23 -6.63 -14.56
CA TYR A 4 20.61 -7.04 -14.37
C TYR A 4 21.49 -6.68 -15.57
N TYR A 5 21.03 -7.00 -16.77
CA TYR A 5 21.75 -6.67 -18.00
C TYR A 5 21.82 -5.16 -18.26
N LEU A 6 20.80 -4.41 -17.87
CA LEU A 6 20.74 -2.97 -18.02
C LEU A 6 21.73 -2.26 -17.10
N VAL A 7 21.87 -2.73 -15.87
CA VAL A 7 22.80 -2.19 -14.88
C VAL A 7 24.23 -2.70 -15.07
N ASN A 8 24.40 -3.93 -15.58
CA ASN A 8 25.70 -4.55 -15.85
C ASN A 8 26.26 -4.22 -17.24
N GLY A 9 25.62 -3.28 -17.96
CA GLY A 9 26.07 -2.78 -19.25
C GLY A 9 27.42 -2.03 -19.16
N HIS A 10 27.98 -1.69 -20.31
CA HIS A 10 29.37 -1.21 -20.50
C HIS A 10 29.86 -0.08 -19.57
N TRP A 11 28.93 0.69 -18.99
CA TRP A 11 29.24 1.86 -18.15
C TRP A 11 29.55 1.51 -16.67
N LEU A 12 29.04 0.39 -16.16
CA LEU A 12 29.16 0.01 -14.75
C LEU A 12 30.10 -1.18 -14.49
N ARG A 13 30.93 -1.55 -15.46
CA ARG A 13 31.88 -2.69 -15.37
C ARG A 13 32.79 -2.71 -14.13
N LYS A 14 32.95 -1.58 -13.45
CA LYS A 14 33.77 -1.49 -12.23
C LYS A 14 33.01 -1.79 -10.94
N ASN A 15 31.67 -1.90 -10.98
CA ASN A 15 30.84 -2.10 -9.78
C ASN A 15 30.38 -3.55 -9.72
N ARG A 16 30.45 -4.14 -8.53
CA ARG A 16 29.83 -5.44 -8.26
C ARG A 16 28.33 -5.24 -8.12
N VAL A 17 27.54 -5.90 -8.94
CA VAL A 17 26.07 -5.85 -8.91
C VAL A 17 25.56 -7.15 -8.32
N PHE A 18 24.79 -7.03 -7.26
CA PHE A 18 24.10 -8.15 -6.62
C PHE A 18 22.59 -8.00 -6.83
N MET A 19 21.90 -9.11 -7.06
CA MET A 19 20.45 -9.17 -7.10
C MET A 19 19.94 -9.75 -5.80
N VAL A 20 19.07 -9.01 -5.13
CA VAL A 20 18.41 -9.42 -3.90
C VAL A 20 16.90 -9.42 -4.13
N GLU A 21 16.19 -10.39 -3.59
CA GLU A 21 14.73 -10.43 -3.64
C GLU A 21 14.15 -9.31 -2.79
N SER A 22 13.12 -8.63 -3.33
CA SER A 22 12.52 -7.45 -2.69
C SER A 22 12.12 -7.70 -1.22
N PRO A 23 11.46 -8.81 -0.84
CA PRO A 23 11.12 -9.06 0.56
C PRO A 23 12.31 -9.17 1.50
N ILE A 24 13.43 -9.72 1.03
CA ILE A 24 14.68 -9.81 1.83
C ILE A 24 15.27 -8.41 2.02
N ALA A 25 15.28 -7.58 0.96
CA ALA A 25 15.74 -6.21 1.06
C ALA A 25 14.82 -5.38 2.00
N ASP A 26 13.51 -5.59 1.94
CA ASP A 26 12.55 -4.96 2.84
C ASP A 26 12.82 -5.36 4.31
N ALA A 27 13.10 -6.66 4.59
CA ALA A 27 13.44 -7.15 5.93
C ALA A 27 14.69 -6.45 6.49
N ILE A 28 15.76 -6.42 5.71
CA ILE A 28 17.03 -5.78 6.09
C ILE A 28 16.80 -4.28 6.37
N ALA A 29 16.04 -3.60 5.52
CA ALA A 29 15.74 -2.18 5.69
C ALA A 29 14.94 -1.87 6.97
N MET A 30 14.17 -2.82 7.47
CA MET A 30 13.43 -2.73 8.74
C MET A 30 14.23 -3.22 9.95
N GLY A 31 15.51 -3.58 9.78
CA GLY A 31 16.37 -4.05 10.86
C GLY A 31 16.12 -5.51 11.27
N ILE A 32 15.37 -6.27 10.48
CA ILE A 32 15.15 -7.69 10.68
C ILE A 32 16.37 -8.44 10.13
N ASP A 33 17.02 -9.28 10.94
CA ASP A 33 18.03 -10.21 10.47
C ASP A 33 17.32 -11.43 9.83
N PRO A 34 17.36 -11.57 8.49
CA PRO A 34 16.61 -12.63 7.84
C PRO A 34 17.08 -14.03 8.24
N GLU A 35 18.37 -14.21 8.58
CA GLU A 35 18.97 -15.51 8.90
C GLU A 35 18.58 -16.00 10.30
N LYS A 36 18.29 -15.09 11.23
CA LYS A 36 17.90 -15.43 12.61
C LYS A 36 16.40 -15.41 12.84
N ASN A 37 15.63 -15.18 11.81
CA ASN A 37 14.20 -14.96 11.89
C ASN A 37 13.42 -16.27 11.81
N GLN A 38 12.66 -16.58 12.85
CA GLN A 38 11.83 -17.78 12.95
C GLN A 38 10.46 -17.66 12.25
N GLY A 39 10.16 -16.50 11.69
CA GLY A 39 8.95 -16.23 10.91
C GLY A 39 8.48 -14.78 11.04
N SER A 40 8.68 -13.96 10.02
CA SER A 40 8.15 -12.59 9.94
C SER A 40 7.30 -12.43 8.71
N MET A 41 6.16 -11.75 8.87
CA MET A 41 5.33 -11.32 7.75
C MET A 41 5.63 -9.87 7.40
N ILE A 42 5.95 -9.63 6.13
CA ILE A 42 6.22 -8.31 5.59
C ILE A 42 5.13 -7.96 4.57
N VAL A 43 4.53 -6.78 4.74
CA VAL A 43 3.51 -6.22 3.86
C VAL A 43 4.04 -4.93 3.25
N ASN A 44 4.42 -4.98 1.98
CA ASN A 44 4.89 -3.81 1.24
C ASN A 44 3.74 -3.20 0.43
N ILE A 45 3.18 -2.07 0.91
CA ILE A 45 2.10 -1.35 0.23
C ILE A 45 2.70 -0.29 -0.68
N GLY A 46 2.97 -0.68 -1.92
CA GLY A 46 3.59 0.17 -2.93
C GLY A 46 2.61 1.09 -3.67
N ALA A 47 3.07 1.66 -4.78
CA ALA A 47 2.25 2.54 -5.62
C ALA A 47 1.26 1.76 -6.51
N GLN A 48 1.65 0.63 -7.07
CA GLN A 48 0.85 -0.16 -8.03
C GLN A 48 0.31 -1.47 -7.44
N SER A 49 0.94 -1.96 -6.39
CA SER A 49 0.65 -3.28 -5.84
C SER A 49 1.07 -3.35 -4.38
N THR A 50 0.48 -4.30 -3.67
CA THR A 50 0.91 -4.72 -2.35
C THR A 50 1.53 -6.11 -2.45
N ALA A 51 2.71 -6.29 -1.86
CA ALA A 51 3.37 -7.58 -1.74
C ALA A 51 3.27 -8.08 -0.29
N LEU A 52 2.79 -9.30 -0.13
CA LEU A 52 2.73 -10.04 1.12
C LEU A 52 3.82 -11.10 1.07
N SER A 53 4.67 -11.19 2.07
CA SER A 53 5.78 -12.16 2.09
C SER A 53 6.04 -12.65 3.50
N ILE A 54 6.32 -13.93 3.64
CA ILE A 54 6.78 -14.55 4.89
C ILE A 54 8.21 -15.01 4.70
N ILE A 55 9.06 -14.60 5.62
CA ILE A 55 10.49 -14.93 5.64
C ILE A 55 10.80 -15.74 6.90
N THR A 56 11.57 -16.81 6.73
CA THR A 56 12.09 -17.65 7.81
C THR A 56 13.47 -18.17 7.39
N ASP A 57 14.45 -18.12 8.28
CA ASP A 57 15.80 -18.64 8.07
C ASP A 57 16.43 -18.18 6.74
N GLY A 58 16.34 -16.89 6.44
CA GLY A 58 16.89 -16.28 5.23
C GLY A 58 16.15 -16.61 3.94
N LYS A 59 15.01 -17.30 3.99
CA LYS A 59 14.26 -17.74 2.82
C LYS A 59 12.85 -17.19 2.80
N ILE A 60 12.36 -16.88 1.61
CA ILE A 60 10.95 -16.55 1.39
C ILE A 60 10.17 -17.86 1.28
N ILE A 61 9.32 -18.12 2.27
CA ILE A 61 8.50 -19.35 2.31
C ILE A 61 7.26 -19.20 1.43
N ILE A 62 6.56 -18.08 1.59
CA ILE A 62 5.36 -17.75 0.81
C ILE A 62 5.45 -16.29 0.41
N SER A 63 5.11 -15.99 -0.84
CA SER A 63 4.99 -14.61 -1.32
C SER A 63 3.79 -14.49 -2.24
N ARG A 64 3.03 -13.40 -2.09
CA ARG A 64 1.88 -13.07 -2.92
C ARG A 64 1.89 -11.59 -3.25
N LYS A 65 1.60 -11.26 -4.50
CA LYS A 65 1.46 -9.89 -4.97
C LYS A 65 0.03 -9.66 -5.43
N ILE A 66 -0.59 -8.62 -4.89
CA ILE A 66 -1.94 -8.19 -5.25
C ILE A 66 -1.89 -6.84 -5.98
N PRO A 67 -2.70 -6.61 -7.02
CA PRO A 67 -2.67 -5.39 -7.84
C PRO A 67 -3.40 -4.21 -7.16
N ILE A 68 -3.22 -4.07 -5.85
CA ILE A 68 -3.82 -2.99 -5.05
C ILE A 68 -2.70 -2.21 -4.39
N GLY A 69 -2.70 -0.89 -4.61
CA GLY A 69 -1.70 0.01 -4.06
C GLY A 69 -2.15 1.47 -4.12
N GLY A 70 -1.22 2.39 -3.96
CA GLY A 70 -1.51 3.82 -3.89
C GLY A 70 -2.18 4.41 -5.13
N ARG A 71 -2.04 3.77 -6.31
CA ARG A 71 -2.71 4.18 -7.55
C ARG A 71 -4.20 3.83 -7.50
N GLN A 72 -4.53 2.62 -7.11
CA GLN A 72 -5.92 2.17 -6.94
C GLN A 72 -6.66 3.00 -5.90
N MET A 73 -5.97 3.39 -4.81
CA MET A 73 -6.53 4.32 -3.83
C MET A 73 -6.87 5.68 -4.47
N ASN A 74 -6.02 6.22 -5.38
CA ASN A 74 -6.33 7.47 -6.07
C ASN A 74 -7.52 7.32 -7.01
N GLU A 75 -7.62 6.21 -7.73
CA GLU A 75 -8.74 5.89 -8.64
C GLU A 75 -10.04 5.72 -7.85
N SER A 76 -9.99 5.03 -6.71
CA SER A 76 -11.14 4.88 -5.81
C SER A 76 -11.62 6.23 -5.27
N ILE A 77 -10.70 7.13 -4.87
CA ILE A 77 -11.05 8.51 -4.46
C ILE A 77 -11.74 9.26 -5.59
N CYS A 78 -11.24 9.17 -6.84
CA CYS A 78 -11.90 9.78 -8.00
C CYS A 78 -13.33 9.24 -8.17
N SER A 79 -13.52 7.94 -8.00
CA SER A 79 -14.82 7.27 -8.11
C SER A 79 -15.80 7.75 -7.02
N GLU A 80 -15.36 7.80 -5.76
CA GLU A 80 -16.21 8.26 -4.65
C GLU A 80 -16.57 9.75 -4.79
N ILE A 81 -15.63 10.60 -5.21
CA ILE A 81 -15.92 12.03 -5.47
C ILE A 81 -16.93 12.17 -6.61
N ARG A 82 -16.78 11.39 -7.68
CA ARG A 82 -17.78 11.40 -8.77
C ARG A 82 -19.16 10.95 -8.30
N LYS A 83 -19.23 9.94 -7.45
CA LYS A 83 -20.48 9.38 -6.91
C LYS A 83 -21.19 10.36 -5.98
N HIS A 84 -20.45 11.01 -5.07
CA HIS A 84 -21.04 11.90 -4.06
C HIS A 84 -21.30 13.31 -4.56
N TYR A 85 -20.49 13.82 -5.47
CA TYR A 85 -20.52 15.22 -5.90
C TYR A 85 -20.83 15.41 -7.39
N ASN A 86 -20.98 14.34 -8.18
CA ASN A 86 -21.05 14.39 -9.64
C ASN A 86 -19.87 15.17 -10.26
N LEU A 87 -18.71 15.14 -9.60
CA LEU A 87 -17.51 15.88 -10.00
C LEU A 87 -16.41 14.91 -10.46
N GLN A 88 -15.95 15.07 -11.68
CA GLN A 88 -14.84 14.31 -12.22
C GLN A 88 -13.54 15.07 -11.94
N ILE A 89 -12.62 14.44 -11.22
CA ILE A 89 -11.28 14.95 -10.93
C ILE A 89 -10.19 14.04 -11.51
N GLY A 90 -9.01 14.60 -11.73
CA GLY A 90 -7.84 13.81 -12.17
C GLY A 90 -7.18 13.06 -11.02
N THR A 91 -6.51 11.94 -11.34
CA THR A 91 -5.78 11.11 -10.37
C THR A 91 -4.66 11.86 -9.64
N ARG A 92 -4.10 12.91 -10.25
CA ARG A 92 -3.12 13.80 -9.61
C ARG A 92 -3.76 14.61 -8.48
N THR A 93 -4.97 15.13 -8.69
CA THR A 93 -5.76 15.84 -7.67
C THR A 93 -6.16 14.87 -6.54
N ALA A 94 -6.65 13.67 -6.87
CA ALA A 94 -6.96 12.64 -5.88
C ALA A 94 -5.74 12.25 -5.03
N LYS A 95 -4.55 12.13 -5.64
CA LYS A 95 -3.29 11.90 -4.91
C LYS A 95 -3.00 13.03 -3.93
N ARG A 96 -3.20 14.29 -4.32
CA ARG A 96 -3.01 15.45 -3.40
C ARG A 96 -3.98 15.40 -2.24
N LEU A 97 -5.26 15.13 -2.50
CA LEU A 97 -6.28 14.96 -1.46
C LEU A 97 -5.91 13.84 -0.49
N LYS A 98 -5.49 12.67 -1.01
CA LYS A 98 -5.02 11.55 -0.21
C LYS A 98 -3.88 11.93 0.74
N VAL A 99 -2.89 12.66 0.25
CA VAL A 99 -1.72 13.07 1.06
C VAL A 99 -2.10 14.08 2.14
N VAL A 100 -3.02 15.00 1.85
CA VAL A 100 -3.38 16.09 2.77
C VAL A 100 -4.46 15.68 3.77
N MET A 101 -5.49 14.95 3.30
CA MET A 101 -6.68 14.62 4.09
C MET A 101 -6.87 13.14 4.36
N GLY A 102 -6.09 12.26 3.69
CA GLY A 102 -6.21 10.82 3.85
C GLY A 102 -5.82 10.37 5.25
N ARG A 103 -6.79 9.78 5.99
CA ARG A 103 -6.62 9.23 7.33
C ARG A 103 -7.59 8.06 7.51
N LEU A 104 -7.16 7.04 8.21
CA LEU A 104 -8.01 5.91 8.57
C LEU A 104 -8.32 6.02 10.08
N ASN A 105 -9.57 5.72 10.45
CA ASN A 105 -10.06 5.81 11.84
C ASN A 105 -10.02 7.23 12.47
N ASP A 106 -9.99 8.29 11.67
CA ASP A 106 -10.04 9.68 12.16
C ASP A 106 -11.33 10.38 11.69
N GLN A 107 -12.07 10.95 12.62
CA GLN A 107 -13.31 11.68 12.36
C GLN A 107 -13.10 13.19 12.17
N LYS A 108 -11.87 13.64 11.88
CA LYS A 108 -11.63 15.07 11.64
C LYS A 108 -12.46 15.57 10.47
N LYS A 109 -13.26 16.60 10.74
CA LYS A 109 -14.08 17.30 9.76
C LYS A 109 -13.22 18.28 8.96
N GLU A 110 -12.35 17.77 8.10
CA GLU A 110 -11.60 18.56 7.13
C GLU A 110 -12.31 18.57 5.78
N ALA A 111 -12.24 19.69 5.07
CA ALA A 111 -12.73 19.82 3.71
C ALA A 111 -11.80 20.69 2.87
N ARG A 112 -11.73 20.45 1.56
CA ARG A 112 -10.86 21.19 0.63
C ARG A 112 -11.61 21.52 -0.64
N LYS A 113 -11.42 22.73 -1.13
CA LYS A 113 -11.89 23.16 -2.46
C LYS A 113 -11.08 22.50 -3.55
N VAL A 114 -11.78 21.97 -4.54
CA VAL A 114 -11.23 21.27 -5.70
C VAL A 114 -11.97 21.69 -6.95
N VAL A 115 -11.22 21.94 -8.01
CA VAL A 115 -11.78 22.16 -9.35
C VAL A 115 -11.80 20.86 -10.11
N GLY A 116 -12.93 20.55 -10.70
CA GLY A 116 -13.14 19.38 -11.55
C GLY A 116 -14.11 19.68 -12.67
N ILE A 117 -14.51 18.66 -13.41
CA ILE A 117 -15.52 18.75 -14.46
C ILE A 117 -16.83 18.18 -13.88
N ASP A 118 -17.88 18.95 -13.91
CA ASP A 118 -19.21 18.48 -13.57
C ASP A 118 -19.64 17.39 -14.54
N SER A 119 -20.01 16.22 -14.01
CA SER A 119 -20.33 15.03 -14.83
C SER A 119 -21.66 15.16 -15.60
N ILE A 120 -22.50 16.14 -15.25
CA ILE A 120 -23.82 16.37 -15.88
C ILE A 120 -23.70 17.45 -16.96
N SER A 121 -23.15 18.62 -16.62
CA SER A 121 -23.04 19.76 -17.54
C SER A 121 -21.79 19.72 -18.44
N GLY A 122 -20.76 18.94 -18.06
CA GLY A 122 -19.47 18.93 -18.75
C GLY A 122 -18.61 20.19 -18.53
N LEU A 123 -19.06 21.12 -17.69
CA LEU A 123 -18.36 22.37 -17.44
C LEU A 123 -17.45 22.30 -16.21
N PRO A 124 -16.37 23.09 -16.18
CA PRO A 124 -15.54 23.21 -14.98
C PRO A 124 -16.37 23.76 -13.80
N ARG A 125 -16.23 23.12 -12.64
CA ARG A 125 -16.89 23.52 -11.39
C ARG A 125 -15.93 23.39 -10.21
N GLU A 126 -16.04 24.33 -9.25
CA GLU A 126 -15.39 24.22 -7.96
C GLU A 126 -16.34 23.56 -6.95
N GLU A 127 -15.82 22.65 -6.14
CA GLU A 127 -16.59 21.95 -5.13
C GLU A 127 -15.77 21.76 -3.85
N VAL A 128 -16.43 21.73 -2.69
CA VAL A 128 -15.82 21.49 -1.38
C VAL A 128 -15.89 20.00 -1.05
N ILE A 129 -14.78 19.30 -1.14
CA ILE A 129 -14.69 17.88 -0.90
C ILE A 129 -14.40 17.61 0.57
N SER A 130 -15.25 16.79 1.21
CA SER A 130 -15.06 16.35 2.59
C SER A 130 -13.97 15.26 2.69
N ALA A 131 -13.20 15.29 3.79
CA ALA A 131 -12.26 14.24 4.13
C ALA A 131 -12.92 12.87 4.26
N TYR A 132 -14.18 12.81 4.68
CA TYR A 132 -14.96 11.57 4.75
C TYR A 132 -14.96 10.81 3.42
N VAL A 133 -15.29 11.48 2.32
CA VAL A 133 -15.35 10.84 0.98
C VAL A 133 -13.98 10.39 0.50
N VAL A 134 -12.92 11.15 0.82
CA VAL A 134 -11.54 10.75 0.52
C VAL A 134 -11.16 9.50 1.30
N ASN A 135 -11.50 9.44 2.58
CA ASN A 135 -11.21 8.31 3.46
C ASN A 135 -12.02 7.06 3.08
N GLU A 136 -13.26 7.21 2.64
CA GLU A 136 -14.08 6.12 2.10
C GLU A 136 -13.40 5.49 0.88
N GLY A 137 -12.92 6.30 -0.06
CA GLY A 137 -12.16 5.80 -1.22
C GLY A 137 -10.86 5.08 -0.84
N ILE A 138 -10.16 5.53 0.20
CA ILE A 138 -8.97 4.85 0.72
C ILE A 138 -9.35 3.53 1.40
N ALA A 139 -10.37 3.56 2.29
CA ALA A 139 -10.81 2.42 3.06
C ALA A 139 -11.24 1.25 2.17
N ASN A 140 -11.91 1.52 1.04
CA ASN A 140 -12.29 0.49 0.07
C ASN A 140 -11.09 -0.34 -0.43
N CYS A 141 -9.95 0.29 -0.66
CA CYS A 141 -8.72 -0.41 -1.06
C CYS A 141 -8.04 -1.10 0.11
N VAL A 142 -7.99 -0.45 1.28
CA VAL A 142 -7.32 -1.01 2.46
C VAL A 142 -8.09 -2.23 3.01
N ASN A 143 -9.41 -2.24 2.93
CA ASN A 143 -10.24 -3.39 3.28
C ASN A 143 -9.93 -4.61 2.40
N GLN A 144 -9.72 -4.40 1.10
CA GLN A 144 -9.31 -5.48 0.20
C GLN A 144 -7.90 -6.00 0.56
N ILE A 145 -6.97 -5.11 0.90
CA ILE A 145 -5.64 -5.51 1.38
C ILE A 145 -5.76 -6.33 2.67
N ALA A 146 -6.58 -5.89 3.63
CA ALA A 146 -6.80 -6.60 4.89
C ALA A 146 -7.39 -8.01 4.68
N ALA A 147 -8.38 -8.13 3.79
CA ALA A 147 -8.96 -9.43 3.43
C ALA A 147 -7.93 -10.38 2.81
N GLU A 148 -7.06 -9.86 1.95
CA GLU A 148 -5.97 -10.64 1.35
C GLU A 148 -4.90 -11.01 2.38
N MET A 149 -4.58 -10.14 3.34
CA MET A 149 -3.67 -10.44 4.45
C MET A 149 -4.23 -11.58 5.31
N LYS A 150 -5.51 -11.53 5.67
CA LYS A 150 -6.18 -12.60 6.43
C LYS A 150 -6.13 -13.93 5.67
N SER A 151 -6.55 -13.95 4.41
CA SER A 151 -6.48 -15.16 3.57
C SER A 151 -5.06 -15.70 3.40
N PHE A 152 -4.06 -14.83 3.43
CA PHE A 152 -2.65 -15.19 3.35
C PHE A 152 -2.17 -15.86 4.65
N LEU A 153 -2.56 -15.31 5.82
CA LEU A 153 -2.26 -15.90 7.13
C LEU A 153 -2.93 -17.25 7.33
N GLU A 154 -4.17 -17.43 6.89
CA GLU A 154 -4.91 -18.70 6.97
C GLU A 154 -4.22 -19.86 6.22
N ARG A 155 -3.41 -19.53 5.21
CA ARG A 155 -2.62 -20.51 4.43
C ARG A 155 -1.21 -20.73 4.96
N THR A 156 -0.84 -20.00 6.01
CA THR A 156 0.49 -20.07 6.60
C THR A 156 0.57 -21.26 7.55
N PRO A 157 1.67 -22.04 7.53
CA PRO A 157 1.86 -23.13 8.46
C PRO A 157 1.71 -22.67 9.92
N PRO A 158 1.03 -23.45 10.80
CA PRO A 158 0.68 -23.01 12.16
C PRO A 158 1.87 -22.56 13.01
N GLN A 159 3.02 -23.21 12.85
CA GLN A 159 4.25 -22.86 13.58
C GLN A 159 4.73 -21.44 13.21
N ILE A 160 4.74 -21.12 11.92
CA ILE A 160 5.15 -19.80 11.42
C ILE A 160 4.10 -18.73 11.80
N ALA A 161 2.82 -19.08 11.68
CA ALA A 161 1.72 -18.20 12.10
C ALA A 161 1.81 -17.83 13.58
N TYR A 162 2.20 -18.75 14.46
CA TYR A 162 2.45 -18.48 15.88
C TYR A 162 3.57 -17.45 16.10
N HIS A 163 4.68 -17.57 15.35
CA HIS A 163 5.77 -16.60 15.43
C HIS A 163 5.34 -15.22 14.94
N ILE A 164 4.59 -15.16 13.82
CA ILE A 164 4.05 -13.90 13.29
C ILE A 164 3.09 -13.26 14.30
N ALA A 165 2.25 -14.03 14.98
CA ALA A 165 1.34 -13.51 16.01
C ALA A 165 2.09 -12.90 17.20
N LYS A 166 3.27 -13.45 17.54
CA LYS A 166 4.12 -12.97 18.62
C LYS A 166 4.94 -11.73 18.23
N GLU A 167 5.54 -11.75 17.04
CA GLU A 167 6.45 -10.69 16.57
C GLU A 167 5.70 -9.54 15.87
N GLY A 168 4.48 -9.79 15.37
CA GLY A 168 3.67 -8.85 14.62
C GLY A 168 3.93 -8.89 13.10
N ILE A 169 3.25 -7.96 12.40
CA ILE A 169 3.34 -7.80 10.95
C ILE A 169 4.10 -6.51 10.63
N TYR A 170 5.10 -6.60 9.80
CA TYR A 170 5.90 -5.45 9.40
C TYR A 170 5.33 -4.78 8.15
N LEU A 171 5.05 -3.47 8.26
CA LEU A 171 4.50 -2.67 7.18
C LEU A 171 5.57 -1.80 6.54
N THR A 172 5.69 -1.85 5.22
CA THR A 172 6.62 -1.02 4.43
C THR A 172 5.96 -0.51 3.14
N GLY A 173 6.66 0.35 2.43
CA GLY A 173 6.16 0.96 1.20
C GLY A 173 5.57 2.35 1.40
N GLY A 174 5.44 3.10 0.30
CA GLY A 174 5.05 4.51 0.36
C GLY A 174 3.62 4.77 0.85
N SER A 175 2.72 3.80 0.70
CA SER A 175 1.31 3.94 1.12
C SER A 175 1.11 3.70 2.62
N THR A 176 2.08 3.11 3.32
CA THR A 176 2.03 2.94 4.78
C THR A 176 2.20 4.25 5.55
N ARG A 177 2.55 5.35 4.84
CA ARG A 177 2.56 6.71 5.42
C ARG A 177 1.18 7.29 5.66
N LEU A 178 0.11 6.61 5.24
CA LEU A 178 -1.26 7.02 5.58
C LEU A 178 -1.45 6.94 7.10
N PRO A 179 -1.86 8.04 7.76
CA PRO A 179 -2.10 8.02 9.19
C PRO A 179 -3.11 6.95 9.61
N TYR A 180 -2.78 6.21 10.67
CA TYR A 180 -3.60 5.16 11.31
C TYR A 180 -3.83 3.90 10.44
N ILE A 181 -3.05 3.69 9.38
CA ILE A 181 -3.17 2.48 8.55
C ILE A 181 -2.79 1.22 9.34
N ASP A 182 -1.83 1.32 10.22
CA ASP A 182 -1.39 0.27 11.13
C ASP A 182 -2.52 -0.18 12.07
N ASN A 183 -3.12 0.76 12.78
CA ASN A 183 -4.27 0.49 13.66
C ASN A 183 -5.47 -0.05 12.88
N TYR A 184 -5.70 0.48 11.68
CA TYR A 184 -6.79 0.04 10.81
C TYR A 184 -6.60 -1.41 10.36
N LEU A 185 -5.41 -1.78 9.91
CA LEU A 185 -5.10 -3.16 9.50
C LEU A 185 -5.10 -4.12 10.70
N ALA A 186 -4.58 -3.69 11.86
CA ALA A 186 -4.59 -4.50 13.07
C ALA A 186 -6.00 -4.86 13.57
N SER A 187 -7.02 -4.05 13.24
CA SER A 187 -8.41 -4.38 13.60
C SER A 187 -9.02 -5.51 12.78
N TYR A 188 -8.36 -5.95 11.70
CA TYR A 188 -8.81 -7.02 10.80
C TYR A 188 -7.97 -8.31 10.91
N THR A 189 -6.82 -8.26 11.55
CA THR A 189 -5.92 -9.39 11.76
C THR A 189 -5.92 -9.87 13.20
#